data_964dc9184024ff1ade21bca1f80a3d84
#
_entry.id   964dc9184024ff1ade21bca1f80a3d84
#
_cell.length_a   1.000
_cell.length_b   1.000
_cell.length_c   1.000
_cell.angle_alpha   90.00
_cell.angle_beta   90.00
_cell.angle_gamma   90.00
#
_symmetry.space_group_name_H-M   'P 1'
#
loop_
_entity.id
_entity.type
_entity.pdbx_description
1 polymer ?
#
loop_
_entity_poly.entity_id
_entity_poly.type
_entity_poly.pdbx_seq_one_letter_code
_entity_poly.pdbx_strand_id
1 'polypeptide(L)'
;MTKQRRTFDTNFKRQVVRMIHDQGLSVSQVCKDMNLGETAVRRWLSQVRAEQRGLPGVGKPLTAEQIRIRDLEAQNRQLRMDVDILKKASAFFARELK
;
A
#
# COMPACT_ATOMS: atom_id res chain seq x y z
N MET A 1 18.70 -23.79 -13.18
CA MET A 1 18.87 -22.34 -13.01
C MET A 1 17.64 -21.73 -12.42
N THR A 2 17.75 -21.22 -11.22
CA THR A 2 16.67 -20.53 -10.57
C THR A 2 16.66 -19.08 -11.05
N LYS A 3 15.60 -18.71 -11.76
CA LYS A 3 15.35 -17.30 -12.06
C LYS A 3 14.93 -16.62 -10.77
N GLN A 4 15.77 -15.75 -10.27
CA GLN A 4 15.39 -14.92 -9.15
C GLN A 4 14.35 -13.90 -9.62
N ARG A 5 13.22 -13.86 -8.94
CA ARG A 5 12.23 -12.81 -9.18
C ARG A 5 12.81 -11.49 -8.70
N ARG A 6 12.85 -10.52 -9.59
CA ARG A 6 13.21 -9.15 -9.23
C ARG A 6 12.09 -8.59 -8.36
N THR A 7 12.48 -8.00 -7.25
CA THR A 7 11.55 -7.27 -6.38
C THR A 7 11.82 -5.79 -6.51
N PHE A 8 10.75 -5.02 -6.51
CA PHE A 8 10.82 -3.56 -6.65
C PHE A 8 10.14 -2.90 -5.47
N ASP A 9 10.74 -1.85 -4.94
CA ASP A 9 10.13 -1.12 -3.84
C ASP A 9 9.00 -0.20 -4.35
N THR A 10 8.22 0.30 -3.42
CA THR A 10 7.06 1.15 -3.73
C THR A 10 7.48 2.43 -4.45
N ASN A 11 8.59 3.04 -4.05
CA ASN A 11 9.06 4.26 -4.69
C ASN A 11 9.44 4.05 -6.15
N PHE A 12 10.10 2.95 -6.45
CA PHE A 12 10.44 2.60 -7.83
C PHE A 12 9.19 2.41 -8.68
N LYS A 13 8.21 1.67 -8.18
CA LYS A 13 6.95 1.44 -8.88
C LYS A 13 6.22 2.75 -9.16
N ARG A 14 6.19 3.64 -8.19
CA ARG A 14 5.58 4.96 -8.34
C ARG A 14 6.29 5.80 -9.40
N GLN A 15 7.62 5.75 -9.45
CA GLN A 15 8.39 6.47 -10.45
C GLN A 15 8.08 5.97 -11.86
N VAL A 16 8.02 4.64 -12.05
CA VAL A 16 7.69 4.05 -13.34
C VAL A 16 6.30 4.48 -13.80
N VAL A 17 5.32 4.41 -12.91
CA VAL A 17 3.95 4.84 -13.22
C VAL A 17 3.92 6.32 -13.59
N ARG A 18 4.65 7.15 -12.87
CA ARG A 18 4.72 8.59 -13.12
C ARG A 18 5.34 8.88 -14.49
N MET A 19 6.40 8.15 -14.86
CA MET A 19 7.02 8.31 -16.18
C MET A 19 6.04 8.03 -17.31
N ILE A 20 5.25 6.98 -17.18
CA ILE A 20 4.26 6.62 -18.18
C ILE A 20 3.14 7.66 -18.23
N HIS A 21 2.63 8.04 -17.08
CA HIS A 21 1.47 8.92 -16.97
C HIS A 21 1.80 10.37 -17.33
N ASP A 22 2.88 10.91 -16.77
CA ASP A 22 3.22 12.32 -16.91
C ASP A 22 4.00 12.63 -18.19
N GLN A 23 4.87 11.73 -18.61
CA GLN A 23 5.70 11.92 -19.78
C GLN A 23 5.10 11.32 -21.06
N GLY A 24 3.97 10.64 -20.93
CA GLY A 24 3.29 10.05 -22.08
C GLY A 24 4.04 8.90 -22.72
N LEU A 25 4.95 8.25 -22.00
CA LEU A 25 5.72 7.12 -22.54
C LEU A 25 4.83 5.88 -22.60
N SER A 26 5.08 5.03 -23.61
CA SER A 26 4.36 3.78 -23.72
C SER A 26 4.90 2.76 -22.72
N VAL A 27 4.04 1.81 -22.30
CA VAL A 27 4.45 0.72 -21.43
C VAL A 27 5.59 -0.06 -22.06
N SER A 28 5.49 -0.38 -23.36
CA SER A 28 6.51 -1.13 -24.08
C SER A 28 7.86 -0.43 -24.05
N GLN A 29 7.88 0.88 -24.27
CA GLN A 29 9.11 1.66 -24.31
C GLN A 29 9.79 1.68 -22.93
N VAL A 30 9.03 1.93 -21.86
CA VAL A 30 9.57 1.95 -20.51
C VAL A 30 10.09 0.58 -20.10
N CYS A 31 9.37 -0.48 -20.45
CA CYS A 31 9.81 -1.85 -20.15
C CYS A 31 11.12 -2.20 -20.87
N LYS A 32 11.26 -1.76 -22.12
CA LYS A 32 12.52 -1.94 -22.86
C LYS A 32 13.67 -1.19 -22.21
N ASP A 33 13.46 0.09 -21.93
CA ASP A 33 14.50 0.97 -21.42
C ASP A 33 14.99 0.56 -20.02
N MET A 34 14.09 0.09 -19.20
CA MET A 34 14.39 -0.26 -17.81
C MET A 34 14.47 -1.75 -17.55
N ASN A 35 14.35 -2.56 -18.61
CA ASN A 35 14.37 -4.03 -18.51
C ASN A 35 13.32 -4.54 -17.52
N LEU A 36 12.06 -4.15 -17.74
CA LEU A 36 10.93 -4.54 -16.90
C LEU A 36 9.95 -5.40 -17.68
N GLY A 37 9.20 -6.23 -16.97
CA GLY A 37 8.12 -7.02 -17.56
C GLY A 37 6.87 -6.17 -17.74
N GLU A 38 6.23 -6.27 -18.90
CA GLU A 38 5.01 -5.50 -19.20
C GLU A 38 3.86 -5.85 -18.24
N THR A 39 3.73 -7.12 -17.88
CA THR A 39 2.68 -7.57 -16.97
C THR A 39 2.79 -6.88 -15.61
N ALA A 40 4.01 -6.79 -15.07
CA ALA A 40 4.25 -6.12 -13.81
C ALA A 40 3.91 -4.63 -13.89
N VAL A 41 4.38 -3.95 -14.93
CA VAL A 41 4.13 -2.51 -15.10
C VAL A 41 2.65 -2.22 -15.27
N ARG A 42 1.93 -3.03 -16.04
CA ARG A 42 0.47 -2.88 -16.21
C ARG A 42 -0.27 -3.08 -14.90
N ARG A 43 0.20 -4.02 -14.07
CA ARG A 43 -0.35 -4.23 -12.72
C ARG A 43 -0.18 -3.00 -11.85
N TRP A 44 0.99 -2.37 -11.88
CA TRP A 44 1.24 -1.14 -11.12
C TRP A 44 0.34 0.00 -11.58
N LEU A 45 0.18 0.16 -12.89
CA LEU A 45 -0.73 1.17 -13.46
C LEU A 45 -2.17 0.95 -13.01
N SER A 46 -2.63 -0.29 -13.06
CA SER A 46 -3.99 -0.65 -12.64
C SER A 46 -4.19 -0.36 -11.16
N GLN A 47 -3.19 -0.68 -10.33
CA GLN A 47 -3.26 -0.41 -8.90
C GLN A 47 -3.36 1.08 -8.60
N VAL A 48 -2.53 1.90 -9.26
CA VAL A 48 -2.58 3.35 -9.06
C VAL A 48 -3.94 3.91 -9.47
N ARG A 49 -4.51 3.44 -10.57
CA ARG A 49 -5.85 3.87 -11.00
C ARG A 49 -6.91 3.53 -9.97
N ALA A 50 -6.86 2.30 -9.43
CA ALA A 50 -7.81 1.87 -8.40
C ALA A 50 -7.68 2.76 -7.16
N GLU A 51 -6.45 3.00 -6.71
CA GLU A 51 -6.20 3.82 -5.52
C GLU A 51 -6.63 5.27 -5.72
N GLN A 52 -6.49 5.82 -6.92
CA GLN A 52 -6.96 7.17 -7.24
C GLN A 52 -8.48 7.28 -7.17
N ARG A 53 -9.20 6.17 -7.36
CA ARG A 53 -10.65 6.12 -7.19
C ARG A 53 -11.07 5.87 -5.73
N GLY A 54 -10.11 5.80 -4.81
CA GLY A 54 -10.37 5.52 -3.42
C GLY A 54 -10.57 4.04 -3.11
N LEU A 55 -10.28 3.16 -4.07
CA LEU A 55 -10.40 1.73 -3.89
C LEU A 55 -9.05 1.13 -3.45
N PRO A 56 -9.06 0.12 -2.57
CA PRO A 56 -7.81 -0.56 -2.24
C PRO A 56 -7.31 -1.36 -3.44
N GLY A 57 -6.03 -1.18 -3.76
CA GLY A 57 -5.40 -2.00 -4.78
C GLY A 57 -4.95 -3.33 -4.22
N VAL A 58 -4.38 -4.16 -5.09
CA VAL A 58 -3.80 -5.45 -4.70
C VAL A 58 -2.38 -5.21 -4.18
N GLY A 59 -2.08 -5.71 -2.98
CA GLY A 59 -0.77 -5.57 -2.37
C GLY A 59 -0.56 -4.25 -1.64
N LYS A 60 0.70 -3.83 -1.53
CA LYS A 60 1.04 -2.59 -0.84
C LYS A 60 0.58 -1.38 -1.65
N PRO A 61 0.05 -0.33 -0.96
CA PRO A 61 -0.46 0.84 -1.67
C PRO A 61 0.67 1.60 -2.36
N LEU A 62 0.34 2.17 -3.52
CA LEU A 62 1.27 2.94 -4.33
C LEU A 62 1.02 4.45 -4.27
N THR A 63 -0.18 4.88 -3.91
CA THR A 63 -0.48 6.32 -3.78
C THR A 63 -0.29 6.77 -2.34
N ALA A 64 0.08 8.04 -2.18
CA ALA A 64 0.28 8.63 -0.86
C ALA A 64 -1.01 8.59 -0.03
N GLU A 65 -2.15 8.82 -0.67
CA GLU A 65 -3.46 8.78 -0.04
C GLU A 65 -3.76 7.40 0.52
N GLN A 66 -3.53 6.34 -0.25
CA GLN A 66 -3.79 4.98 0.21
C GLN A 66 -2.80 4.53 1.29
N ILE A 67 -1.55 4.96 1.19
CA ILE A 67 -0.58 4.72 2.25
C ILE A 67 -1.07 5.33 3.56
N ARG A 68 -1.53 6.58 3.51
CA ARG A 68 -2.04 7.27 4.69
C ARG A 68 -3.31 6.61 5.23
N ILE A 69 -4.22 6.21 4.36
CA ILE A 69 -5.45 5.52 4.77
C ILE A 69 -5.11 4.24 5.54
N ARG A 70 -4.18 3.43 5.02
CA ARG A 70 -3.79 2.18 5.70
C ARG A 70 -3.10 2.45 7.03
N ASP A 71 -2.28 3.50 7.10
CA ASP A 71 -1.65 3.89 8.36
C ASP A 71 -2.70 4.30 9.39
N LEU A 72 -3.67 5.11 8.98
CA LEU A 72 -4.76 5.54 9.87
C LEU A 72 -5.63 4.37 10.31
N GLU A 73 -5.92 3.43 9.42
CA GLU A 73 -6.66 2.22 9.76
C GLU A 73 -5.91 1.38 10.79
N ALA A 74 -4.59 1.23 10.62
CA ALA A 74 -3.76 0.50 11.58
C ALA A 74 -3.76 1.18 12.94
N GLN A 75 -3.60 2.51 12.96
CA GLN A 75 -3.66 3.29 14.20
C GLN A 75 -5.02 3.18 14.86
N ASN A 76 -6.08 3.21 14.06
CA ASN A 76 -7.45 3.09 14.58
C ASN A 76 -7.68 1.72 15.23
N ARG A 77 -7.22 0.64 14.60
CA ARG A 77 -7.30 -0.71 15.19
C ARG A 77 -6.54 -0.77 16.50
N GLN A 78 -5.34 -0.19 16.56
CA GLN A 78 -4.52 -0.19 17.77
C GLN A 78 -5.21 0.59 18.88
N LEU A 79 -5.73 1.77 18.58
CA LEU A 79 -6.44 2.59 19.56
C LEU A 79 -7.67 1.89 20.10
N ARG A 80 -8.43 1.20 19.24
CA ARG A 80 -9.61 0.43 19.68
C ARG A 80 -9.22 -0.70 20.62
N MET A 81 -8.10 -1.39 20.32
CA MET A 81 -7.57 -2.42 21.21
C MET A 81 -7.16 -1.83 22.54
N ASP A 82 -6.47 -0.70 22.53
CA ASP A 82 -6.04 -0.02 23.75
C ASP A 82 -7.23 0.39 24.61
N VAL A 83 -8.28 0.94 23.99
CA VAL A 83 -9.51 1.32 24.68
C VAL A 83 -10.18 0.09 25.31
N ASP A 84 -10.24 -1.02 24.57
CA ASP A 84 -10.84 -2.25 25.08
C ASP A 84 -10.09 -2.80 26.28
N ILE A 85 -8.76 -2.82 26.20
CA ILE A 85 -7.90 -3.25 27.31
C ILE A 85 -8.11 -2.35 28.53
N LEU A 86 -8.16 -1.03 28.33
CA LEU A 86 -8.37 -0.08 29.41
C LEU A 86 -9.74 -0.25 30.06
N LYS A 87 -10.78 -0.52 29.27
CA LYS A 87 -12.12 -0.77 29.78
C LYS A 87 -12.13 -2.02 30.67
N LYS A 88 -11.47 -3.10 30.22
CA LYS A 88 -11.40 -4.35 30.98
C LYS A 88 -10.61 -4.17 32.27
N ALA A 89 -9.48 -3.45 32.19
CA ALA A 89 -8.67 -3.15 33.35
C ALA A 89 -9.45 -2.30 34.35
N SER A 90 -10.18 -1.30 33.87
CA SER A 90 -11.01 -0.43 34.71
C SER A 90 -12.10 -1.23 35.45
N ALA A 91 -12.77 -2.13 34.72
CA ALA A 91 -13.78 -3.00 35.30
C ALA A 91 -13.18 -3.92 36.36
N PHE A 92 -11.99 -4.45 36.12
CA PHE A 92 -11.28 -5.30 37.05
C PHE A 92 -10.96 -4.54 38.36
N PHE A 93 -10.38 -3.35 38.23
CA PHE A 93 -10.03 -2.51 39.36
C PHE A 93 -11.27 -2.09 40.17
N ALA A 94 -12.36 -1.75 39.52
CA ALA A 94 -13.60 -1.39 40.16
C ALA A 94 -14.13 -2.58 41.02
N ARG A 95 -13.98 -3.80 40.51
CA ARG A 95 -14.38 -5.01 41.22
C ARG A 95 -13.50 -5.27 42.43
N GLU A 96 -12.19 -5.01 42.32
CA GLU A 96 -11.24 -5.24 43.42
C GLU A 96 -11.36 -4.21 44.54
N LEU A 97 -11.89 -3.03 44.22
CA LEU A 97 -12.05 -1.95 45.23
C LEU A 97 -13.29 -2.08 46.10
N LYS A 98 -14.05 -3.12 45.96
CA LYS A 98 -15.20 -3.39 46.84
C LYS A 98 -14.76 -3.87 48.19
#